data_91181d2cd1f8b2fa7f464b8e514ac2bd
#
_entry.id   91181d2cd1f8b2fa7f464b8e514ac2bd
#
_cell.length_a   1.000
_cell.length_b   1.000
_cell.length_c   1.000
_cell.angle_alpha   90.00
_cell.angle_beta   90.00
_cell.angle_gamma   90.00
#
_symmetry.space_group_name_H-M   'P 1'
#
loop_
_entity.id
_entity.type
_entity.pdbx_description
1 polymer ?
#
loop_
_entity_poly.entity_id
_entity_poly.type
_entity_poly.pdbx_seq_one_letter_code
_entity_poly.pdbx_strand_id
1 'polypeptide(L)'
;MQPAQPAKARSTRSGGLPQHFELHPSLDPVRFLLGRWEGAGVVGYPTIESANFGQEITFSHNGKPFLIYASRTWLIESDGTIGRPLAMETGYWRPQEDGAIEVVLAHPTGITEIYIGTVAGTKIELATDAVVRTATAKEVTAGRRLYGLIGADLGWAYDMAAVGQPLQSHVSAQLKRVA
;
A
#
# COMPACT_ATOMS: atom_id res chain seq x y z
N MET A 1 -43.99 20.29 -52.11
CA MET A 1 -42.55 20.09 -51.76
C MET A 1 -42.32 20.73 -50.40
N GLN A 2 -42.33 19.93 -49.33
CA GLN A 2 -42.21 20.40 -47.96
C GLN A 2 -40.73 20.30 -47.54
N PRO A 3 -40.13 21.32 -46.91
CA PRO A 3 -38.72 21.21 -46.48
C PRO A 3 -38.59 20.33 -45.26
N ALA A 4 -37.55 19.44 -45.29
CA ALA A 4 -37.22 18.56 -44.19
C ALA A 4 -36.73 19.33 -42.95
N GLN A 5 -37.26 19.00 -41.78
CA GLN A 5 -36.78 19.50 -40.50
C GLN A 5 -35.41 18.91 -40.15
N PRO A 6 -34.47 19.70 -39.60
CA PRO A 6 -33.18 19.17 -39.17
C PRO A 6 -33.37 18.33 -37.89
N ALA A 7 -32.74 17.16 -37.87
CA ALA A 7 -32.70 16.24 -36.77
C ALA A 7 -32.01 16.93 -35.54
N LYS A 8 -32.71 16.93 -34.41
CA LYS A 8 -32.13 17.36 -33.11
C LYS A 8 -30.97 16.43 -32.73
N ALA A 9 -29.76 17.00 -32.67
CA ALA A 9 -28.60 16.33 -32.11
C ALA A 9 -28.90 15.89 -30.65
N ARG A 10 -28.81 14.60 -30.43
CA ARG A 10 -28.83 14.04 -29.06
C ARG A 10 -27.59 14.51 -28.35
N SER A 11 -27.75 15.32 -27.32
CA SER A 11 -26.71 15.64 -26.34
C SER A 11 -26.29 14.32 -25.65
N THR A 12 -25.10 13.83 -26.01
CA THR A 12 -24.44 12.79 -25.21
C THR A 12 -24.05 13.40 -23.88
N ARG A 13 -24.82 13.08 -22.83
CA ARG A 13 -24.36 13.33 -21.46
C ARG A 13 -23.05 12.57 -21.30
N SER A 14 -21.95 13.30 -21.13
CA SER A 14 -20.71 12.73 -20.63
C SER A 14 -20.98 12.32 -19.18
N GLY A 15 -21.31 11.06 -18.98
CA GLY A 15 -21.39 10.46 -17.66
C GLY A 15 -19.99 10.41 -17.08
N GLY A 16 -19.59 11.46 -16.33
CA GLY A 16 -18.41 11.38 -15.50
C GLY A 16 -18.57 10.20 -14.54
N LEU A 17 -17.49 9.45 -14.33
CA LEU A 17 -17.48 8.39 -13.33
C LEU A 17 -17.84 9.00 -11.96
N PRO A 18 -18.64 8.32 -11.13
CA PRO A 18 -19.00 8.81 -9.81
C PRO A 18 -17.71 9.07 -9.03
N GLN A 19 -17.55 10.29 -8.52
CA GLN A 19 -16.34 10.73 -7.82
C GLN A 19 -16.31 10.32 -6.34
N HIS A 20 -17.43 9.85 -5.80
CA HIS A 20 -17.56 9.40 -4.41
C HIS A 20 -18.28 8.06 -4.35
N PHE A 21 -17.63 7.08 -3.78
CA PHE A 21 -18.21 5.80 -3.41
C PHE A 21 -18.46 5.77 -1.90
N GLU A 22 -19.59 5.22 -1.46
CA GLU A 22 -19.77 4.89 -0.05
C GLU A 22 -18.77 3.82 0.38
N LEU A 23 -18.26 3.96 1.59
CA LEU A 23 -17.36 2.98 2.18
C LEU A 23 -18.09 1.66 2.39
N HIS A 24 -17.53 0.57 1.85
CA HIS A 24 -18.11 -0.75 2.08
C HIS A 24 -18.01 -1.12 3.56
N PRO A 25 -19.07 -1.66 4.21
CA PRO A 25 -19.07 -1.96 5.66
C PRO A 25 -17.92 -2.86 6.11
N SER A 26 -17.50 -3.81 5.30
CA SER A 26 -16.32 -4.68 5.59
C SER A 26 -15.01 -3.90 5.77
N LEU A 27 -14.94 -2.63 5.34
CA LEU A 27 -13.75 -1.79 5.49
C LEU A 27 -13.73 -1.01 6.81
N ASP A 28 -14.79 -1.04 7.60
CA ASP A 28 -14.83 -0.34 8.89
C ASP A 28 -13.66 -0.68 9.81
N PRO A 29 -13.23 -1.93 9.97
CA PRO A 29 -12.08 -2.26 10.83
C PRO A 29 -10.75 -1.63 10.40
N VAL A 30 -10.60 -1.31 9.10
CA VAL A 30 -9.38 -0.75 8.52
C VAL A 30 -9.56 0.69 8.01
N ARG A 31 -10.70 1.32 8.29
CA ARG A 31 -11.00 2.68 7.84
C ARG A 31 -9.98 3.72 8.32
N PHE A 32 -9.29 3.44 9.43
CA PHE A 32 -8.26 4.30 9.97
C PHE A 32 -7.05 4.43 9.03
N LEU A 33 -6.84 3.51 8.09
CA LEU A 33 -5.78 3.58 7.08
C LEU A 33 -6.09 4.55 5.94
N LEU A 34 -7.38 4.82 5.66
CA LEU A 34 -7.79 5.61 4.49
C LEU A 34 -7.14 6.98 4.46
N GLY A 35 -6.67 7.38 3.28
CA GLY A 35 -6.06 8.66 3.01
C GLY A 35 -4.63 8.55 2.49
N ARG A 36 -3.96 9.68 2.44
CA ARG A 36 -2.55 9.81 2.06
C ARG A 36 -1.71 10.10 3.30
N TRP A 37 -0.63 9.36 3.42
CA TRP A 37 0.30 9.41 4.53
C TRP A 37 1.70 9.72 4.02
N GLU A 38 2.41 10.65 4.66
CA GLU A 38 3.77 11.01 4.31
C GLU A 38 4.65 11.07 5.56
N GLY A 39 5.90 10.66 5.41
CA GLY A 39 6.86 10.70 6.50
C GLY A 39 8.19 10.09 6.13
N ALA A 40 8.91 9.66 7.15
CA ALA A 40 10.25 9.12 6.99
C ALA A 40 10.43 7.83 7.78
N GLY A 41 11.45 7.08 7.41
CA GLY A 41 11.81 5.83 8.04
C GLY A 41 13.28 5.49 7.85
N VAL A 42 13.62 4.31 8.33
CA VAL A 42 14.95 3.72 8.20
C VAL A 42 14.84 2.38 7.49
N VAL A 43 15.76 2.12 6.60
CA VAL A 43 15.95 0.85 5.92
C VAL A 43 17.34 0.32 6.20
N GLY A 44 17.45 -0.96 6.47
CA GLY A 44 18.73 -1.64 6.66
C GLY A 44 18.56 -3.14 6.48
N TYR A 45 19.63 -3.82 6.13
CA TYR A 45 19.68 -5.27 6.00
C TYR A 45 21.15 -5.72 6.00
N PRO A 46 21.51 -6.95 6.39
CA PRO A 46 22.91 -7.38 6.42
C PRO A 46 23.66 -7.25 5.09
N THR A 47 22.94 -7.19 3.98
CA THR A 47 23.49 -7.11 2.61
C THR A 47 23.44 -5.71 1.99
N ILE A 48 22.96 -4.70 2.72
CA ILE A 48 22.90 -3.30 2.28
C ILE A 48 23.28 -2.36 3.42
N GLU A 49 23.80 -1.18 3.08
CA GLU A 49 24.01 -0.11 4.04
C GLU A 49 22.65 0.45 4.52
N SER A 50 22.60 0.81 5.81
CA SER A 50 21.44 1.46 6.39
C SER A 50 21.30 2.88 5.85
N ALA A 51 20.06 3.29 5.60
CA ALA A 51 19.75 4.61 5.07
C ALA A 51 18.44 5.14 5.62
N ASN A 52 18.30 6.46 5.62
CA ASN A 52 17.02 7.14 5.83
C ASN A 52 16.27 7.23 4.51
N PHE A 53 14.95 7.09 4.58
CA PHE A 53 14.09 7.25 3.40
C PHE A 53 12.85 8.09 3.72
N GLY A 54 12.37 8.81 2.72
CA GLY A 54 11.03 9.39 2.72
C GLY A 54 10.04 8.42 2.11
N GLN A 55 8.81 8.48 2.55
CA GLN A 55 7.74 7.59 2.09
C GLN A 55 6.42 8.32 1.93
N GLU A 56 5.69 7.94 0.89
CA GLU A 56 4.27 8.20 0.73
C GLU A 56 3.53 6.87 0.66
N ILE A 57 2.45 6.74 1.43
CA ILE A 57 1.49 5.64 1.34
C ILE A 57 0.11 6.23 1.04
N THR A 58 -0.62 5.59 0.12
CA THR A 58 -2.01 5.91 -0.16
C THR A 58 -2.87 4.67 0.05
N PHE A 59 -3.94 4.83 0.81
CA PHE A 59 -5.04 3.88 0.92
C PHE A 59 -6.32 4.52 0.42
N SER A 60 -6.95 3.92 -0.57
CA SER A 60 -8.22 4.38 -1.16
C SER A 60 -9.18 3.22 -1.34
N HIS A 61 -10.42 3.52 -1.74
CA HIS A 61 -11.43 2.51 -2.05
C HIS A 61 -12.30 2.95 -3.23
N ASN A 62 -13.06 2.01 -3.77
CA ASN A 62 -14.03 2.23 -4.85
C ASN A 62 -15.42 1.69 -4.50
N GLY A 63 -15.75 1.58 -3.21
CA GLY A 63 -17.02 1.05 -2.71
C GLY A 63 -17.10 -0.48 -2.66
N LYS A 64 -16.01 -1.18 -2.99
CA LYS A 64 -15.89 -2.64 -2.89
C LYS A 64 -15.20 -3.05 -1.59
N PRO A 65 -15.29 -4.32 -1.15
CA PRO A 65 -14.78 -4.80 0.13
C PRO A 65 -13.25 -4.96 0.16
N PHE A 66 -12.51 -3.98 -0.35
CA PHE A 66 -11.05 -3.94 -0.29
C PHE A 66 -10.54 -2.50 -0.34
N LEU A 67 -9.36 -2.28 0.26
CA LEU A 67 -8.59 -1.06 0.04
C LEU A 67 -7.63 -1.25 -1.12
N ILE A 68 -7.47 -0.19 -1.90
CA ILE A 68 -6.44 -0.03 -2.92
C ILE A 68 -5.25 0.62 -2.23
N TYR A 69 -4.07 0.00 -2.35
CA TYR A 69 -2.85 0.42 -1.68
C TYR A 69 -1.76 0.75 -2.68
N ALA A 70 -1.05 1.83 -2.43
CA ALA A 70 0.19 2.16 -3.12
C ALA A 70 1.18 2.79 -2.14
N SER A 71 2.46 2.44 -2.27
CA SER A 71 3.56 3.01 -1.53
C SER A 71 4.73 3.31 -2.45
N ARG A 72 5.42 4.41 -2.18
CA ARG A 72 6.65 4.79 -2.85
C ARG A 72 7.62 5.40 -1.86
N THR A 73 8.90 5.13 -2.06
CA THR A 73 9.96 5.62 -1.19
C THR A 73 11.10 6.24 -2.01
N TRP A 74 11.84 7.12 -1.37
CA TRP A 74 13.03 7.76 -1.93
C TRP A 74 14.09 7.94 -0.86
N LEU A 75 15.35 7.94 -1.27
CA LEU A 75 16.46 8.17 -0.36
C LEU A 75 16.35 9.59 0.24
N ILE A 76 16.70 9.71 1.52
CA ILE A 76 17.00 11.00 2.14
C ILE A 76 18.53 11.06 2.27
N GLU A 77 19.13 12.01 1.58
CA GLU A 77 20.56 12.24 1.61
C GLU A 77 21.02 12.77 2.98
N SER A 78 22.32 12.74 3.25
CA SER A 78 22.87 13.17 4.54
C SER A 78 22.62 14.66 4.86
N ASP A 79 22.39 15.47 3.85
CA ASP A 79 22.01 16.89 3.98
C ASP A 79 20.50 17.12 4.12
N GLY A 80 19.69 16.04 4.17
CA GLY A 80 18.24 16.06 4.27
C GLY A 80 17.50 16.28 2.95
N THR A 81 18.20 16.35 1.82
CA THR A 81 17.55 16.50 0.51
C THR A 81 16.97 15.16 0.02
N ILE A 82 15.95 15.24 -0.85
CA ILE A 82 15.35 14.09 -1.49
C ILE A 82 16.29 13.58 -2.59
N GLY A 83 16.74 12.34 -2.44
CA GLY A 83 17.57 11.65 -3.39
C GLY A 83 16.78 10.78 -4.39
N ARG A 84 17.42 9.74 -4.88
CA ARG A 84 16.85 8.82 -5.88
C ARG A 84 15.66 8.03 -5.35
N PRO A 85 14.71 7.60 -6.22
CA PRO A 85 13.69 6.62 -5.86
C PRO A 85 14.33 5.31 -5.34
N LEU A 86 13.71 4.69 -4.33
CA LEU A 86 14.15 3.41 -3.77
C LEU A 86 13.19 2.28 -4.15
N ALA A 87 12.08 2.16 -3.45
CA ALA A 87 11.13 1.08 -3.63
C ALA A 87 9.73 1.64 -3.89
N MET A 88 8.94 0.85 -4.56
CA MET A 88 7.49 1.02 -4.63
C MET A 88 6.80 -0.33 -4.57
N GLU A 89 5.58 -0.32 -4.08
CA GLU A 89 4.71 -1.48 -4.05
C GLU A 89 3.25 -1.05 -4.20
N THR A 90 2.44 -1.93 -4.72
CA THR A 90 0.99 -1.70 -4.88
C THR A 90 0.23 -2.99 -4.59
N GLY A 91 -1.04 -2.86 -4.24
CA GLY A 91 -1.85 -4.04 -4.00
C GLY A 91 -3.20 -3.75 -3.37
N TYR A 92 -3.76 -4.79 -2.75
CA TYR A 92 -5.11 -4.79 -2.21
C TYR A 92 -5.13 -5.36 -0.81
N TRP A 93 -5.85 -4.67 0.08
CA TRP A 93 -6.07 -5.10 1.47
C TRP A 93 -7.52 -5.51 1.60
N ARG A 94 -7.77 -6.74 1.99
CA ARG A 94 -9.06 -7.42 1.98
C ARG A 94 -9.43 -7.88 3.40
N PRO A 95 -10.06 -7.03 4.23
CA PRO A 95 -10.60 -7.47 5.51
C PRO A 95 -11.60 -8.61 5.32
N GLN A 96 -11.54 -9.58 6.19
CA GLN A 96 -12.41 -10.74 6.26
C GLN A 96 -13.23 -10.70 7.56
N GLU A 97 -14.06 -11.70 7.78
CA GLU A 97 -14.78 -11.87 9.04
C GLU A 97 -13.83 -12.15 10.20
N ASP A 98 -14.31 -11.95 11.43
CA ASP A 98 -13.60 -12.26 12.69
C ASP A 98 -12.23 -11.56 12.86
N GLY A 99 -12.06 -10.38 12.25
CA GLY A 99 -10.83 -9.61 12.34
C GLY A 99 -9.67 -10.16 11.51
N ALA A 100 -9.90 -11.14 10.65
CA ALA A 100 -8.90 -11.60 9.71
C ALA A 100 -8.69 -10.60 8.57
N ILE A 101 -7.52 -10.62 7.95
CA ILE A 101 -7.19 -9.81 6.78
C ILE A 101 -6.26 -10.55 5.84
N GLU A 102 -6.49 -10.39 4.55
CA GLU A 102 -5.63 -10.85 3.48
C GLU A 102 -5.08 -9.65 2.72
N VAL A 103 -3.79 -9.68 2.37
CA VAL A 103 -3.15 -8.60 1.61
C VAL A 103 -2.37 -9.19 0.45
N VAL A 104 -2.55 -8.63 -0.74
CA VAL A 104 -1.79 -9.01 -1.94
C VAL A 104 -0.96 -7.81 -2.37
N LEU A 105 0.36 -7.96 -2.43
CA LEU A 105 1.29 -6.91 -2.84
C LEU A 105 2.09 -7.34 -4.05
N ALA A 106 2.34 -6.39 -4.94
CA ALA A 106 3.22 -6.55 -6.09
C ALA A 106 4.32 -5.48 -6.08
N HIS A 107 5.53 -5.90 -6.42
CA HIS A 107 6.74 -5.06 -6.45
C HIS A 107 7.31 -5.00 -7.87
N PRO A 108 7.78 -3.82 -8.35
CA PRO A 108 8.43 -3.70 -9.65
C PRO A 108 9.68 -4.57 -9.80
N THR A 109 10.25 -5.02 -8.68
CA THR A 109 11.40 -5.92 -8.62
C THR A 109 11.08 -7.37 -8.99
N GLY A 110 9.83 -7.66 -9.37
CA GLY A 110 9.38 -8.99 -9.80
C GLY A 110 8.97 -9.92 -8.67
N ILE A 111 8.55 -9.37 -7.53
CA ILE A 111 8.07 -10.12 -6.37
C ILE A 111 6.58 -9.84 -6.18
N THR A 112 5.82 -10.88 -5.86
CA THR A 112 4.44 -10.79 -5.37
C THR A 112 4.35 -11.54 -4.05
N GLU A 113 3.72 -10.88 -3.05
CA GLU A 113 3.54 -11.43 -1.71
C GLU A 113 2.05 -11.54 -1.39
N ILE A 114 1.65 -12.65 -0.82
CA ILE A 114 0.34 -12.84 -0.21
C ILE A 114 0.55 -12.91 1.31
N TYR A 115 -0.11 -12.03 2.02
CA TYR A 115 -0.12 -11.98 3.47
C TYR A 115 -1.46 -12.40 4.02
N ILE A 116 -1.43 -13.11 5.14
CA ILE A 116 -2.56 -13.33 6.03
C ILE A 116 -2.27 -12.66 7.37
N GLY A 117 -3.30 -12.23 8.07
CA GLY A 117 -3.09 -11.57 9.34
C GLY A 117 -4.37 -11.22 10.08
N THR A 118 -4.21 -10.35 11.06
CA THR A 118 -5.30 -9.93 11.95
C THR A 118 -5.34 -8.43 12.12
N VAL A 119 -6.55 -7.92 12.33
CA VAL A 119 -6.85 -6.53 12.69
C VAL A 119 -7.39 -6.51 14.12
N ALA A 120 -6.72 -5.79 15.01
CA ALA A 120 -7.13 -5.62 16.40
C ALA A 120 -7.10 -4.12 16.75
N GLY A 121 -8.27 -3.48 16.82
CA GLY A 121 -8.36 -2.02 16.95
C GLY A 121 -7.68 -1.31 15.79
N THR A 122 -6.63 -0.54 16.08
CA THR A 122 -5.82 0.15 15.06
C THR A 122 -4.49 -0.53 14.79
N LYS A 123 -4.34 -1.80 15.16
CA LYS A 123 -3.14 -2.62 14.93
C LYS A 123 -3.44 -3.71 13.91
N ILE A 124 -2.54 -3.89 12.95
CA ILE A 124 -2.61 -4.95 11.93
C ILE A 124 -1.28 -5.70 11.91
N GLU A 125 -1.35 -7.01 12.09
CA GLU A 125 -0.20 -7.91 12.02
C GLU A 125 -0.37 -8.83 10.81
N LEU A 126 0.66 -8.90 9.97
CA LEU A 126 0.67 -9.66 8.72
C LEU A 126 1.88 -10.59 8.68
N ALA A 127 1.70 -11.80 8.19
CA ALA A 127 2.78 -12.72 7.85
C ALA A 127 2.55 -13.28 6.44
N THR A 128 3.61 -13.49 5.67
CA THR A 128 3.48 -14.07 4.33
C THR A 128 2.93 -15.50 4.41
N ASP A 129 1.91 -15.76 3.62
CA ASP A 129 1.42 -17.10 3.28
C ASP A 129 2.17 -17.64 2.05
N ALA A 130 2.42 -16.76 1.08
CA ALA A 130 3.17 -17.09 -0.12
C ALA A 130 4.01 -15.90 -0.60
N VAL A 131 5.19 -16.21 -1.13
CA VAL A 131 6.03 -15.29 -1.89
C VAL A 131 6.33 -15.93 -3.24
N VAL A 132 5.96 -15.23 -4.31
CA VAL A 132 6.20 -15.65 -5.70
C VAL A 132 7.09 -14.62 -6.37
N ARG A 133 8.07 -15.10 -7.15
CA ARG A 133 9.02 -14.22 -7.81
C ARG A 133 9.28 -14.62 -9.26
N THR A 134 9.64 -13.63 -10.07
CA THR A 134 10.16 -13.87 -11.41
C THR A 134 11.57 -14.48 -11.35
N ALA A 135 12.01 -15.09 -12.44
CA ALA A 135 13.33 -15.74 -12.49
C ALA A 135 14.51 -14.78 -12.21
N THR A 136 14.34 -13.49 -12.47
CA THR A 136 15.40 -12.47 -12.29
C THR A 136 15.29 -11.72 -10.96
N ALA A 137 14.22 -11.93 -10.19
CA ALA A 137 14.05 -11.28 -8.90
C ALA A 137 15.00 -11.85 -7.84
N LYS A 138 15.41 -11.00 -6.91
CA LYS A 138 16.16 -11.45 -5.73
C LYS A 138 15.33 -12.42 -4.91
N GLU A 139 15.99 -13.31 -4.20
CA GLU A 139 15.32 -14.23 -3.30
C GLU A 139 14.71 -13.48 -2.11
N VAL A 140 13.42 -13.62 -1.93
CA VAL A 140 12.66 -13.28 -0.72
C VAL A 140 11.82 -14.51 -0.38
N THR A 141 11.92 -14.99 0.84
CA THR A 141 11.28 -16.24 1.27
C THR A 141 10.17 -16.04 2.28
N ALA A 142 10.25 -14.98 3.09
CA ALA A 142 9.21 -14.65 4.06
C ALA A 142 9.26 -13.16 4.45
N GLY A 143 8.13 -12.66 4.94
CA GLY A 143 8.00 -11.33 5.51
C GLY A 143 6.98 -11.27 6.62
N ARG A 144 7.18 -10.35 7.55
CA ARG A 144 6.19 -9.93 8.55
C ARG A 144 6.05 -8.43 8.51
N ARG A 145 4.82 -7.96 8.59
CA ARG A 145 4.53 -6.52 8.64
C ARG A 145 3.65 -6.20 9.83
N LEU A 146 3.94 -5.09 10.46
CA LEU A 146 3.15 -4.53 11.54
C LEU A 146 2.76 -3.11 11.13
N TYR A 147 1.48 -2.81 11.21
CA TYR A 147 0.95 -1.44 11.03
C TYR A 147 0.14 -1.06 12.26
N GLY A 148 0.18 0.22 12.63
CA GLY A 148 -0.64 0.70 13.73
C GLY A 148 -0.60 2.21 13.89
N LEU A 149 -1.62 2.76 14.57
CA LEU A 149 -1.59 4.18 14.93
C LEU A 149 -0.74 4.39 16.18
N ILE A 150 0.15 5.38 16.10
CA ILE A 150 0.93 5.93 17.20
C ILE A 150 0.44 7.37 17.39
N GLY A 151 -0.52 7.56 18.29
CA GLY A 151 -1.28 8.81 18.34
C GLY A 151 -2.09 9.00 17.07
N ALA A 152 -1.82 10.05 16.30
CA ALA A 152 -2.45 10.33 15.01
C ALA A 152 -1.63 9.84 13.80
N ASP A 153 -0.42 9.38 14.03
CA ASP A 153 0.51 8.96 12.98
C ASP A 153 0.38 7.47 12.69
N LEU A 154 0.65 7.06 11.44
CA LEU A 154 0.74 5.67 11.04
C LEU A 154 2.18 5.19 11.22
N GLY A 155 2.40 4.29 12.17
CA GLY A 155 3.65 3.54 12.31
C GLY A 155 3.56 2.22 11.56
N TRP A 156 4.68 1.79 10.94
CA TRP A 156 4.77 0.45 10.39
C TRP A 156 6.20 -0.07 10.41
N ALA A 157 6.32 -1.39 10.45
CA ALA A 157 7.58 -2.12 10.42
C ALA A 157 7.48 -3.32 9.49
N TYR A 158 8.61 -3.71 8.91
CA TYR A 158 8.74 -4.87 8.03
C TYR A 158 9.99 -5.65 8.40
N ASP A 159 9.78 -6.91 8.76
CA ASP A 159 10.82 -7.92 8.88
C ASP A 159 10.84 -8.78 7.62
N MET A 160 12.02 -9.09 7.10
CA MET A 160 12.20 -9.81 5.85
C MET A 160 13.20 -10.96 6.02
N ALA A 161 12.92 -12.09 5.37
CA ALA A 161 13.87 -13.16 5.12
C ALA A 161 14.20 -13.19 3.62
N ALA A 162 15.44 -12.87 3.27
CA ALA A 162 15.88 -12.72 1.88
C ALA A 162 17.37 -13.01 1.71
N VAL A 163 17.77 -13.37 0.51
CA VAL A 163 19.17 -13.58 0.10
C VAL A 163 19.99 -14.41 1.11
N GLY A 164 19.39 -15.51 1.58
CA GLY A 164 20.02 -16.41 2.54
C GLY A 164 20.02 -15.93 4.00
N GLN A 165 19.42 -14.77 4.29
CA GLN A 165 19.31 -14.25 5.65
C GLN A 165 17.99 -14.68 6.32
N PRO A 166 18.01 -14.97 7.65
CA PRO A 166 16.79 -15.27 8.39
C PRO A 166 15.88 -14.05 8.51
N LEU A 167 14.63 -14.29 8.94
CA LEU A 167 13.67 -13.22 9.20
C LEU A 167 14.20 -12.24 10.24
N GLN A 168 14.35 -10.99 9.85
CA GLN A 168 14.91 -9.92 10.67
C GLN A 168 14.44 -8.56 10.21
N SER A 169 14.62 -7.56 11.06
CA SER A 169 14.21 -6.18 10.79
C SER A 169 14.85 -5.65 9.50
N HIS A 170 14.03 -5.05 8.65
CA HIS A 170 14.43 -4.46 7.38
C HIS A 170 14.02 -3.00 7.25
N VAL A 171 12.77 -2.67 7.56
CA VAL A 171 12.21 -1.32 7.39
C VAL A 171 11.38 -0.95 8.60
N SER A 172 11.43 0.32 9.00
CA SER A 172 10.42 0.93 9.86
C SER A 172 10.22 2.40 9.51
N ALA A 173 8.98 2.88 9.63
CA ALA A 173 8.65 4.28 9.37
C ALA A 173 7.48 4.77 10.22
N GLN A 174 7.39 6.09 10.34
CA GLN A 174 6.26 6.80 10.94
C GLN A 174 5.82 7.90 9.99
N LEU A 175 4.52 7.92 9.67
CA LEU A 175 3.94 8.76 8.64
C LEU A 175 2.77 9.56 9.22
N LYS A 176 2.67 10.81 8.81
CA LYS A 176 1.56 11.70 9.15
C LYS A 176 0.50 11.66 8.05
N ARG A 177 -0.76 11.74 8.44
CA ARG A 177 -1.84 11.89 7.47
C ARG A 177 -1.78 13.29 6.85
N VAL A 178 -1.80 13.35 5.52
CA VAL A 178 -1.74 14.62 4.76
C VAL A 178 -2.97 14.85 3.88
N ALA A 179 -3.78 13.80 3.64
CA ALA A 179 -5.08 13.92 2.96
C ALA A 179 -5.96 12.70 3.26
#